data_7551b8afdcf80d5a3e431cd944a6e564
#
_entry.id   7551b8afdcf80d5a3e431cd944a6e564
#
_cell.length_a   1.000
_cell.length_b   1.000
_cell.length_c   1.000
_cell.angle_alpha   90.00
_cell.angle_beta   90.00
_cell.angle_gamma   90.00
#
_symmetry.space_group_name_H-M   'P 1'
#
loop_
_entity.id
_entity.type
_entity.pdbx_description
1 polymer ?
#
loop_
_entity_poly.entity_id
_entity_poly.type
_entity_poly.pdbx_seq_one_letter_code
_entity_poly.pdbx_strand_id
1 'polypeptide(L)'
;ILFPATASGKNTAPRVAAKLDVAQVSDITKVISADTFERPIYAGNAIATVQSLDATKVLTVRTTGFDAAAASGGSAAVESAAAQPASAKSAFVGNEIAKSERPELTAAKIIVSGGRALGSSEKFNEVMTPLADKLGAAIGASRAAVDAGYAANDLQVGQTGKIVAPQLYIAAGISGAIQHLAGMKDSKVIVAINKDPEAPIFSVADFGLEADLFAAVPELVQQV
;
A
#
# COMPACT_ATOMS: atom_id res chain seq x y z
N ILE A 1 -8.45 -7.90 19.81
CA ILE A 1 -7.21 -8.42 19.22
C ILE A 1 -7.00 -7.71 17.90
N LEU A 2 -5.86 -7.03 17.74
CA LEU A 2 -5.56 -6.21 16.58
C LEU A 2 -4.42 -6.83 15.76
N PHE A 3 -4.58 -6.83 14.45
CA PHE A 3 -3.54 -7.21 13.49
C PHE A 3 -3.35 -6.08 12.48
N PRO A 4 -2.12 -5.78 12.02
CA PRO A 4 -1.95 -4.91 10.87
C PRO A 4 -2.56 -5.58 9.63
N ALA A 5 -3.16 -4.80 8.73
CA ALA A 5 -3.73 -5.32 7.47
C ALA A 5 -2.66 -5.66 6.42
N THR A 6 -1.53 -6.24 6.87
CA THR A 6 -0.47 -6.82 6.04
C THR A 6 -0.83 -8.24 5.60
N ALA A 7 -0.07 -8.83 4.68
CA ALA A 7 -0.28 -10.21 4.25
C ALA A 7 -0.28 -11.21 5.43
N SER A 8 0.65 -11.05 6.39
CA SER A 8 0.72 -11.89 7.59
C SER A 8 -0.48 -11.69 8.52
N GLY A 9 -0.90 -10.43 8.76
CA GLY A 9 -2.05 -10.13 9.59
C GLY A 9 -3.36 -10.66 8.97
N LYS A 10 -3.56 -10.45 7.67
CA LYS A 10 -4.71 -10.97 6.91
C LYS A 10 -4.76 -12.50 6.86
N ASN A 11 -3.60 -13.17 6.90
CA ASN A 11 -3.54 -14.62 6.99
C ASN A 11 -3.84 -15.16 8.39
N THR A 12 -3.40 -14.46 9.44
CA THR A 12 -3.48 -14.93 10.84
C THR A 12 -4.82 -14.59 11.50
N ALA A 13 -5.31 -13.36 11.32
CA ALA A 13 -6.49 -12.85 12.01
C ALA A 13 -7.76 -13.73 11.82
N PRO A 14 -8.12 -14.18 10.61
CA PRO A 14 -9.33 -15.00 10.43
C PRO A 14 -9.22 -16.37 11.13
N ARG A 15 -8.00 -16.91 11.25
CA ARG A 15 -7.76 -18.17 11.98
C ARG A 15 -7.95 -17.99 13.49
N VAL A 16 -7.52 -16.84 14.01
CA VAL A 16 -7.73 -16.49 15.43
C VAL A 16 -9.21 -16.28 15.70
N ALA A 17 -9.91 -15.51 14.85
CA ALA A 17 -11.35 -15.28 14.96
C ALA A 17 -12.13 -16.60 14.95
N ALA A 18 -11.82 -17.49 14.01
CA ALA A 18 -12.48 -18.82 13.93
C ALA A 18 -12.20 -19.69 15.17
N LYS A 19 -11.00 -19.63 15.75
CA LYS A 19 -10.69 -20.36 16.99
C LYS A 19 -11.39 -19.83 18.23
N LEU A 20 -11.74 -18.54 18.21
CA LEU A 20 -12.49 -17.89 19.29
C LEU A 20 -13.99 -17.90 19.06
N ASP A 21 -14.45 -18.42 17.92
CA ASP A 21 -15.83 -18.42 17.47
C ASP A 21 -16.46 -17.01 17.46
N VAL A 22 -15.71 -16.04 16.91
CA VAL A 22 -16.15 -14.64 16.78
C VAL A 22 -15.96 -14.12 15.36
N ALA A 23 -16.69 -13.06 15.00
CA ALA A 23 -16.53 -12.39 13.72
C ALA A 23 -15.24 -11.57 13.66
N GLN A 24 -14.65 -11.44 12.46
CA GLN A 24 -13.57 -10.52 12.18
C GLN A 24 -14.10 -9.29 11.46
N VAL A 25 -13.65 -8.09 11.87
CA VAL A 25 -13.83 -6.86 11.10
C VAL A 25 -12.51 -6.54 10.40
N SER A 26 -12.54 -6.55 9.06
CA SER A 26 -11.34 -6.44 8.24
C SER A 26 -11.07 -5.01 7.80
N ASP A 27 -9.79 -4.63 7.81
CA ASP A 27 -9.25 -3.45 7.13
C ASP A 27 -9.89 -2.14 7.62
N ILE A 28 -10.02 -1.99 8.95
CA ILE A 28 -10.61 -0.79 9.54
C ILE A 28 -9.73 0.44 9.28
N THR A 29 -10.37 1.57 8.99
CA THR A 29 -9.72 2.86 8.75
C THR A 29 -10.06 3.90 9.82
N LYS A 30 -11.05 3.61 10.67
CA LYS A 30 -11.44 4.48 11.78
C LYS A 30 -12.10 3.69 12.90
N VAL A 31 -11.87 4.14 14.12
CA VAL A 31 -12.54 3.66 15.33
C VAL A 31 -13.55 4.73 15.76
N ILE A 32 -14.84 4.36 15.82
CA ILE A 32 -15.91 5.26 16.29
C ILE A 32 -16.17 5.02 17.77
N SER A 33 -16.22 3.75 18.18
CA SER A 33 -16.38 3.33 19.58
C SER A 33 -15.62 2.03 19.84
N ALA A 34 -15.72 1.49 21.03
CA ALA A 34 -15.08 0.23 21.39
C ALA A 34 -15.55 -0.99 20.56
N ASP A 35 -16.68 -0.88 19.90
CA ASP A 35 -17.32 -1.95 19.10
C ASP A 35 -17.70 -1.55 17.69
N THR A 36 -17.52 -0.26 17.31
CA THR A 36 -17.98 0.30 16.03
C THR A 36 -16.83 0.92 15.24
N PHE A 37 -16.72 0.53 13.96
CA PHE A 37 -15.58 0.81 13.12
C PHE A 37 -16.03 1.22 11.71
N GLU A 38 -15.22 2.04 11.02
CA GLU A 38 -15.37 2.27 9.58
C GLU A 38 -14.37 1.43 8.80
N ARG A 39 -14.84 0.88 7.68
CA ARG A 39 -14.01 0.13 6.75
C ARG A 39 -14.41 0.38 5.30
N PRO A 40 -13.46 0.39 4.36
CA PRO A 40 -13.77 0.50 2.95
C PRO A 40 -14.36 -0.80 2.42
N ILE A 41 -15.33 -0.65 1.51
CA ILE A 41 -15.93 -1.72 0.70
C ILE A 41 -15.96 -1.28 -0.76
N TYR A 42 -16.22 -2.20 -1.70
CA TYR A 42 -16.21 -1.93 -3.15
C TYR A 42 -14.95 -1.20 -3.61
N ALA A 43 -13.77 -1.74 -3.26
CA ALA A 43 -12.47 -1.16 -3.56
C ALA A 43 -12.30 0.29 -3.04
N GLY A 44 -12.98 0.63 -1.95
CA GLY A 44 -12.91 1.96 -1.34
C GLY A 44 -13.87 2.99 -1.92
N ASN A 45 -14.79 2.59 -2.81
CA ASN A 45 -15.84 3.49 -3.32
C ASN A 45 -16.94 3.77 -2.29
N ALA A 46 -17.04 2.94 -1.28
CA ALA A 46 -17.95 3.15 -0.15
C ALA A 46 -17.24 2.85 1.17
N ILE A 47 -17.64 3.56 2.21
CA ILE A 47 -17.22 3.31 3.58
C ILE A 47 -18.40 2.73 4.34
N ALA A 48 -18.22 1.54 4.90
CA ALA A 48 -19.20 0.91 5.76
C ALA A 48 -18.88 1.18 7.22
N THR A 49 -19.87 1.63 7.98
CA THR A 49 -19.84 1.64 9.44
C THR A 49 -20.37 0.30 9.92
N VAL A 50 -19.56 -0.45 10.66
CA VAL A 50 -19.90 -1.78 11.16
C VAL A 50 -19.75 -1.85 12.66
N GLN A 51 -20.71 -2.53 13.33
CA GLN A 51 -20.63 -2.82 14.75
C GLN A 51 -20.39 -4.31 14.97
N SER A 52 -19.40 -4.65 15.79
CA SER A 52 -19.14 -6.02 16.25
C SER A 52 -19.91 -6.27 17.56
N LEU A 53 -20.78 -7.25 17.56
CA LEU A 53 -21.57 -7.63 18.74
C LEU A 53 -20.85 -8.65 19.65
N ASP A 54 -19.79 -9.27 19.16
CA ASP A 54 -19.01 -10.24 19.95
C ASP A 54 -18.32 -9.59 21.15
N ALA A 55 -18.13 -10.35 22.23
CA ALA A 55 -17.40 -9.86 23.39
C ALA A 55 -15.93 -9.55 23.06
N THR A 56 -15.28 -10.42 22.28
CA THR A 56 -13.92 -10.22 21.80
C THR A 56 -13.92 -9.74 20.35
N LYS A 57 -13.38 -8.56 20.09
CA LYS A 57 -13.23 -8.00 18.75
C LYS A 57 -11.92 -8.47 18.13
N VAL A 58 -11.99 -9.05 16.93
CA VAL A 58 -10.81 -9.39 16.12
C VAL A 58 -10.80 -8.48 14.88
N LEU A 59 -9.77 -7.65 14.77
CA LEU A 59 -9.71 -6.60 13.77
C LEU A 59 -8.41 -6.70 12.96
N THR A 60 -8.49 -6.47 11.65
CA THR A 60 -7.30 -6.04 10.90
C THR A 60 -7.36 -4.54 10.64
N VAL A 61 -6.25 -3.86 10.87
CA VAL A 61 -6.15 -2.39 10.84
C VAL A 61 -5.36 -1.94 9.63
N ARG A 62 -5.94 -1.05 8.82
CA ARG A 62 -5.23 -0.37 7.74
C ARG A 62 -4.29 0.66 8.35
N THR A 63 -3.00 0.33 8.43
CA THR A 63 -2.02 1.17 9.14
C THR A 63 -1.87 2.56 8.54
N THR A 64 -2.12 2.73 7.23
CA THR A 64 -2.09 4.04 6.55
C THR A 64 -3.27 4.96 6.93
N GLY A 65 -4.30 4.44 7.58
CA GLY A 65 -5.46 5.23 8.08
C GLY A 65 -5.27 5.81 9.47
N PHE A 66 -4.12 5.57 10.12
CA PHE A 66 -3.85 6.00 11.50
C PHE A 66 -2.45 6.60 11.61
N ASP A 67 -2.30 7.57 12.49
CA ASP A 67 -0.98 8.11 12.82
C ASP A 67 -0.14 7.06 13.55
N ALA A 68 1.18 7.08 13.31
CA ALA A 68 2.10 6.20 13.98
C ALA A 68 2.19 6.53 15.47
N ALA A 69 2.11 5.52 16.31
CA ALA A 69 2.36 5.68 17.73
C ALA A 69 3.83 6.06 18.00
N ALA A 70 4.08 6.72 19.12
CA ALA A 70 5.45 7.03 19.54
C ALA A 70 6.28 5.74 19.68
N ALA A 71 7.51 5.77 19.15
CA ALA A 71 8.41 4.61 19.20
C ALA A 71 9.03 4.37 20.59
N SER A 72 8.87 5.33 21.52
CA SER A 72 9.40 5.27 22.86
C SER A 72 8.34 5.69 23.88
N GLY A 73 8.54 5.30 25.13
CA GLY A 73 7.59 5.52 26.21
C GLY A 73 6.75 4.26 26.45
N GLY A 74 5.93 4.33 27.51
CA GLY A 74 5.16 3.17 27.95
C GLY A 74 5.90 2.30 28.97
N SER A 75 5.14 1.41 29.61
CA SER A 75 5.65 0.55 30.71
C SER A 75 4.99 -0.83 30.68
N ALA A 76 4.62 -1.33 29.49
CA ALA A 76 4.05 -2.66 29.36
C ALA A 76 5.07 -3.73 29.77
N ALA A 77 4.64 -4.68 30.58
CA ALA A 77 5.47 -5.82 30.96
C ALA A 77 5.71 -6.72 29.75
N VAL A 78 6.94 -7.25 29.64
CA VAL A 78 7.28 -8.26 28.65
C VAL A 78 7.22 -9.62 29.31
N GLU A 79 6.35 -10.50 28.84
CA GLU A 79 6.18 -11.85 29.34
C GLU A 79 6.60 -12.88 28.30
N SER A 80 7.13 -14.00 28.75
CA SER A 80 7.48 -15.12 27.86
C SER A 80 6.30 -16.08 27.74
N ALA A 81 5.92 -16.38 26.49
CA ALA A 81 4.94 -17.41 26.17
C ALA A 81 5.63 -18.71 25.73
N ALA A 82 5.04 -19.86 26.11
CA ALA A 82 5.54 -21.15 25.64
C ALA A 82 5.43 -21.29 24.13
N ALA A 83 6.51 -21.72 23.47
CA ALA A 83 6.49 -22.00 22.04
C ALA A 83 5.53 -23.15 21.72
N GLN A 84 4.72 -22.96 20.70
CA GLN A 84 3.89 -24.05 20.18
C GLN A 84 4.71 -24.96 19.25
N PRO A 85 4.43 -26.27 19.22
CA PRO A 85 5.14 -27.18 18.31
C PRO A 85 4.95 -26.76 16.86
N ALA A 86 6.01 -26.85 16.06
CA ALA A 86 5.97 -26.59 14.64
C ALA A 86 5.06 -27.58 13.92
N SER A 87 4.45 -27.14 12.81
CA SER A 87 3.67 -28.03 11.96
C SER A 87 4.57 -29.13 11.36
N ALA A 88 4.18 -30.39 11.49
CA ALA A 88 4.88 -31.49 10.81
C ALA A 88 4.66 -31.51 9.27
N LYS A 89 3.77 -30.68 8.74
CA LYS A 89 3.39 -30.66 7.31
C LYS A 89 4.16 -29.64 6.50
N SER A 90 4.80 -28.66 7.15
CA SER A 90 5.57 -27.61 6.48
C SER A 90 6.69 -27.12 7.41
N ALA A 91 7.82 -26.76 6.82
CA ALA A 91 8.93 -26.16 7.53
C ALA A 91 9.34 -24.85 6.83
N PHE A 92 9.74 -23.86 7.63
CA PHE A 92 10.35 -22.65 7.10
C PHE A 92 11.75 -22.99 6.58
N VAL A 93 12.05 -22.65 5.34
CA VAL A 93 13.36 -22.90 4.72
C VAL A 93 14.22 -21.64 4.74
N GLY A 94 13.64 -20.49 4.40
CA GLY A 94 14.36 -19.22 4.36
C GLY A 94 13.55 -18.13 3.67
N ASN A 95 14.04 -16.89 3.80
CA ASN A 95 13.55 -15.74 3.05
C ASN A 95 14.69 -15.22 2.17
N GLU A 96 14.39 -14.95 0.90
CA GLU A 96 15.22 -14.12 0.04
C GLU A 96 14.65 -12.70 0.07
N ILE A 97 15.29 -11.83 0.85
CA ILE A 97 14.86 -10.43 0.99
C ILE A 97 15.74 -9.59 0.10
N ALA A 98 15.15 -8.96 -0.91
CA ALA A 98 15.84 -7.97 -1.72
C ALA A 98 16.27 -6.79 -0.82
N LYS A 99 17.57 -6.52 -0.77
CA LYS A 99 18.10 -5.34 -0.10
C LYS A 99 17.87 -4.14 -1.02
N SER A 100 17.11 -3.17 -0.56
CA SER A 100 16.93 -1.88 -1.22
C SER A 100 17.41 -0.78 -0.29
N GLU A 101 18.16 0.18 -0.82
CA GLU A 101 18.52 1.41 -0.12
C GLU A 101 17.37 2.42 -0.09
N ARG A 102 16.30 2.15 -0.89
CA ARG A 102 15.12 3.01 -0.96
C ARG A 102 14.17 2.74 0.19
N PRO A 103 13.40 3.77 0.61
CA PRO A 103 12.34 3.58 1.59
C PRO A 103 11.36 2.48 1.18
N GLU A 104 10.85 1.73 2.14
CA GLU A 104 9.80 0.75 1.91
C GLU A 104 8.49 1.48 1.55
N LEU A 105 7.74 0.95 0.56
CA LEU A 105 6.56 1.61 -0.03
C LEU A 105 5.52 2.04 1.01
N THR A 106 5.23 1.19 2.00
CA THR A 106 4.18 1.50 3.00
C THR A 106 4.61 2.55 4.03
N ALA A 107 5.92 2.83 4.14
CA ALA A 107 6.50 3.80 5.06
C ALA A 107 7.04 5.05 4.36
N ALA A 108 7.11 5.06 3.03
CA ALA A 108 7.69 6.14 2.24
C ALA A 108 6.85 7.41 2.33
N LYS A 109 7.50 8.55 2.47
CA LYS A 109 6.85 9.88 2.43
C LYS A 109 6.58 10.34 0.99
N ILE A 110 7.40 9.89 0.05
CA ILE A 110 7.29 10.21 -1.38
C ILE A 110 7.34 8.91 -2.15
N ILE A 111 6.43 8.74 -3.10
CA ILE A 111 6.40 7.58 -3.99
C ILE A 111 6.31 8.08 -5.43
N VAL A 112 7.18 7.55 -6.28
CA VAL A 112 7.07 7.68 -7.73
C VAL A 112 6.66 6.33 -8.31
N SER A 113 5.55 6.29 -9.05
CA SER A 113 4.95 5.03 -9.49
C SER A 113 4.80 4.99 -11.01
N GLY A 114 5.30 3.92 -11.62
CA GLY A 114 5.29 3.73 -13.06
C GLY A 114 4.18 2.80 -13.54
N GLY A 115 3.57 3.17 -14.67
CA GLY A 115 2.54 2.38 -15.34
C GLY A 115 3.06 1.56 -16.52
N ARG A 116 2.14 0.79 -17.14
CA ARG A 116 2.44 0.00 -18.34
C ARG A 116 2.88 0.86 -19.55
N ALA A 117 2.55 2.15 -19.55
CA ALA A 117 2.96 3.09 -20.60
C ALA A 117 4.49 3.25 -20.73
N LEU A 118 5.27 2.81 -19.73
CA LEU A 118 6.74 2.79 -19.79
C LEU A 118 7.29 1.75 -20.79
N GLY A 119 6.52 0.73 -21.15
CA GLY A 119 6.77 -0.13 -22.30
C GLY A 119 7.76 -1.28 -22.08
N SER A 120 8.75 -1.16 -21.19
CA SER A 120 9.69 -2.22 -20.85
C SER A 120 10.29 -2.03 -19.45
N SER A 121 10.98 -3.04 -18.92
CA SER A 121 11.70 -2.98 -17.65
C SER A 121 12.86 -2.00 -17.70
N GLU A 122 13.59 -1.95 -18.83
CA GLU A 122 14.70 -1.02 -19.04
C GLU A 122 14.21 0.43 -18.97
N LYS A 123 13.16 0.76 -19.73
CA LYS A 123 12.57 2.09 -19.75
C LYS A 123 11.93 2.46 -18.41
N PHE A 124 11.34 1.47 -17.72
CA PHE A 124 10.79 1.68 -16.38
C PHE A 124 11.90 2.16 -15.43
N ASN A 125 13.04 1.48 -15.42
CA ASN A 125 14.16 1.85 -14.57
C ASN A 125 14.84 3.17 -15.05
N GLU A 126 15.03 3.34 -16.35
CA GLU A 126 15.64 4.55 -16.93
C GLU A 126 14.89 5.83 -16.57
N VAL A 127 13.56 5.78 -16.56
CA VAL A 127 12.71 6.95 -16.30
C VAL A 127 12.44 7.14 -14.80
N MET A 128 12.08 6.05 -14.09
CA MET A 128 11.61 6.16 -12.70
C MET A 128 12.76 6.29 -11.69
N THR A 129 13.90 5.65 -11.95
CA THR A 129 15.03 5.64 -11.01
C THR A 129 15.63 7.03 -10.76
N PRO A 130 15.94 7.83 -11.79
CA PRO A 130 16.51 9.17 -11.57
C PRO A 130 15.56 10.09 -10.77
N LEU A 131 14.26 10.03 -11.05
CA LEU A 131 13.27 10.82 -10.31
C LEU A 131 13.19 10.37 -8.84
N ALA A 132 13.19 9.05 -8.61
CA ALA A 132 13.16 8.51 -7.26
C ALA A 132 14.40 8.89 -6.45
N ASP A 133 15.58 8.85 -7.08
CA ASP A 133 16.85 9.22 -6.44
C ASP A 133 16.88 10.69 -6.03
N LYS A 134 16.44 11.57 -6.93
CA LYS A 134 16.38 13.01 -6.67
C LYS A 134 15.46 13.36 -5.50
N LEU A 135 14.32 12.66 -5.40
CA LEU A 135 13.30 12.93 -4.38
C LEU A 135 13.50 12.10 -3.10
N GLY A 136 14.45 11.18 -3.04
CA GLY A 136 14.56 10.20 -1.95
C GLY A 136 13.30 9.34 -1.83
N ALA A 137 12.66 9.05 -2.96
CA ALA A 137 11.35 8.40 -3.03
C ALA A 137 11.45 6.88 -3.11
N ALA A 138 10.41 6.20 -2.66
CA ALA A 138 10.18 4.80 -3.03
C ALA A 138 9.67 4.71 -4.48
N ILE A 139 9.97 3.58 -5.15
CA ILE A 139 9.42 3.27 -6.46
C ILE A 139 8.23 2.34 -6.30
N GLY A 140 7.10 2.72 -6.90
CA GLY A 140 5.91 1.88 -7.03
C GLY A 140 5.65 1.50 -8.49
N ALA A 141 4.77 0.52 -8.68
CA ALA A 141 4.35 0.10 -10.01
C ALA A 141 2.86 -0.24 -10.04
N SER A 142 2.22 -0.03 -11.19
CA SER A 142 0.89 -0.55 -11.41
C SER A 142 0.92 -2.07 -11.59
N ARG A 143 -0.18 -2.76 -11.26
CA ARG A 143 -0.31 -4.19 -11.54
C ARG A 143 0.02 -4.54 -13.00
N ALA A 144 -0.44 -3.73 -13.94
CA ALA A 144 -0.19 -3.96 -15.35
C ALA A 144 1.31 -3.87 -15.73
N ALA A 145 2.10 -3.05 -15.04
CA ALA A 145 3.54 -2.99 -15.22
C ALA A 145 4.24 -4.21 -14.59
N VAL A 146 3.76 -4.68 -13.44
CA VAL A 146 4.27 -5.88 -12.78
C VAL A 146 3.94 -7.14 -13.60
N ASP A 147 2.69 -7.30 -14.04
CA ASP A 147 2.26 -8.43 -14.87
C ASP A 147 3.02 -8.48 -16.21
N ALA A 148 3.45 -7.32 -16.73
CA ALA A 148 4.30 -7.22 -17.94
C ALA A 148 5.80 -7.44 -17.66
N GLY A 149 6.19 -7.67 -16.40
CA GLY A 149 7.58 -7.90 -16.00
C GLY A 149 8.46 -6.64 -15.94
N TYR A 150 7.86 -5.44 -15.90
CA TYR A 150 8.65 -4.18 -15.84
C TYR A 150 9.17 -3.89 -14.44
N ALA A 151 8.46 -4.36 -13.41
CA ALA A 151 8.80 -4.17 -12.00
C ALA A 151 8.52 -5.44 -11.20
N ALA A 152 9.23 -5.60 -10.08
CA ALA A 152 9.02 -6.72 -9.18
C ALA A 152 7.65 -6.63 -8.47
N ASN A 153 7.09 -7.78 -8.06
CA ASN A 153 5.77 -7.86 -7.44
C ASN A 153 5.65 -7.09 -6.11
N ASP A 154 6.72 -6.97 -5.37
CA ASP A 154 6.79 -6.22 -4.11
C ASP A 154 6.70 -4.69 -4.30
N LEU A 155 6.85 -4.19 -5.54
CA LEU A 155 6.65 -2.80 -5.92
C LEU A 155 5.20 -2.48 -6.32
N GLN A 156 4.31 -3.50 -6.40
CA GLN A 156 2.94 -3.29 -6.81
C GLN A 156 2.16 -2.44 -5.80
N VAL A 157 1.58 -1.34 -6.29
CA VAL A 157 0.62 -0.51 -5.55
C VAL A 157 -0.80 -0.78 -6.07
N GLY A 158 -1.73 -1.02 -5.15
CA GLY A 158 -3.13 -1.27 -5.49
C GLY A 158 -3.83 -2.20 -4.51
N GLN A 159 -5.07 -2.53 -4.80
CA GLN A 159 -5.93 -3.38 -3.97
C GLN A 159 -5.31 -4.75 -3.63
N THR A 160 -4.60 -5.35 -4.58
CA THR A 160 -3.93 -6.65 -4.44
C THR A 160 -2.43 -6.54 -4.19
N GLY A 161 -1.90 -5.32 -4.20
CA GLY A 161 -0.53 -4.99 -3.86
C GLY A 161 -0.45 -4.30 -2.50
N LYS A 162 0.46 -3.34 -2.40
CA LYS A 162 0.61 -2.49 -1.21
C LYS A 162 -0.37 -1.33 -1.26
N ILE A 163 -0.96 -1.00 -0.11
CA ILE A 163 -1.76 0.21 0.07
C ILE A 163 -0.85 1.24 0.72
N VAL A 164 -0.77 2.41 0.09
CA VAL A 164 0.13 3.50 0.46
C VAL A 164 -0.64 4.80 0.67
N ALA A 165 -0.13 5.67 1.53
CA ALA A 165 -0.65 7.01 1.77
C ALA A 165 0.51 8.00 2.03
N PRO A 166 1.39 8.25 1.03
CA PRO A 166 2.51 9.15 1.17
C PRO A 166 2.04 10.61 1.23
N GLN A 167 2.98 11.51 1.54
CA GLN A 167 2.78 12.96 1.41
C GLN A 167 2.68 13.37 -0.06
N LEU A 168 3.42 12.69 -0.95
CA LEU A 168 3.41 12.92 -2.39
C LEU A 168 3.44 11.59 -3.14
N TYR A 169 2.49 11.42 -4.04
CA TYR A 169 2.42 10.29 -4.98
C TYR A 169 2.48 10.81 -6.41
N ILE A 170 3.51 10.44 -7.15
CA ILE A 170 3.66 10.79 -8.58
C ILE A 170 3.32 9.56 -9.41
N ALA A 171 2.26 9.64 -10.21
CA ALA A 171 1.79 8.58 -11.10
C ALA A 171 2.21 8.88 -12.56
N ALA A 172 3.20 8.16 -13.07
CA ALA A 172 3.68 8.32 -14.45
C ALA A 172 3.18 7.19 -15.34
N GLY A 173 2.34 7.52 -16.34
CA GLY A 173 1.80 6.56 -17.30
C GLY A 173 0.88 5.49 -16.71
N ILE A 174 0.18 5.84 -15.63
CA ILE A 174 -0.81 5.00 -14.94
C ILE A 174 -2.21 5.44 -15.38
N SER A 175 -3.05 4.49 -15.78
CA SER A 175 -4.41 4.80 -16.26
C SER A 175 -5.37 5.22 -15.14
N GLY A 176 -5.15 4.78 -13.90
CA GLY A 176 -6.08 5.05 -12.80
C GLY A 176 -7.22 4.04 -12.70
N ALA A 177 -6.98 2.77 -13.04
CA ALA A 177 -7.95 1.71 -12.77
C ALA A 177 -8.32 1.69 -11.27
N ILE A 178 -9.58 1.39 -10.95
CA ILE A 178 -10.13 1.44 -9.59
C ILE A 178 -9.31 0.63 -8.58
N GLN A 179 -8.71 -0.49 -9.02
CA GLN A 179 -7.87 -1.33 -8.19
C GLN A 179 -6.54 -0.65 -7.82
N HIS A 180 -6.00 0.19 -8.72
CA HIS A 180 -4.81 1.00 -8.42
C HIS A 180 -5.17 2.15 -7.49
N LEU A 181 -6.26 2.86 -7.79
CA LEU A 181 -6.75 3.96 -6.96
C LEU A 181 -7.01 3.52 -5.52
N ALA A 182 -7.57 2.33 -5.31
CA ALA A 182 -7.78 1.76 -3.98
C ALA A 182 -6.48 1.64 -3.15
N GLY A 183 -5.33 1.61 -3.80
CA GLY A 183 -4.02 1.51 -3.14
C GLY A 183 -3.31 2.82 -2.90
N MET A 184 -3.74 3.96 -3.49
CA MET A 184 -2.97 5.20 -3.40
C MET A 184 -3.82 6.48 -3.21
N LYS A 185 -5.13 6.41 -3.35
CA LYS A 185 -6.02 7.59 -3.29
C LYS A 185 -5.99 8.35 -1.97
N ASP A 186 -5.53 7.72 -0.89
CA ASP A 186 -5.40 8.34 0.43
C ASP A 186 -4.06 9.11 0.58
N SER A 187 -3.27 9.24 -0.50
CA SER A 187 -2.08 10.10 -0.56
C SER A 187 -2.47 11.57 -0.36
N LYS A 188 -1.62 12.36 0.30
CA LYS A 188 -1.96 13.77 0.58
C LYS A 188 -1.92 14.66 -0.64
N VAL A 189 -0.96 14.42 -1.54
CA VAL A 189 -0.86 15.09 -2.83
C VAL A 189 -0.63 14.04 -3.89
N ILE A 190 -1.41 14.09 -4.96
CA ILE A 190 -1.32 13.20 -6.11
C ILE A 190 -0.99 14.01 -7.35
N VAL A 191 0.12 13.69 -7.99
CA VAL A 191 0.53 14.23 -9.29
C VAL A 191 0.38 13.15 -10.34
N ALA A 192 -0.31 13.42 -11.44
CA ALA A 192 -0.48 12.49 -12.55
C ALA A 192 0.16 13.03 -13.83
N ILE A 193 0.96 12.19 -14.49
CA ILE A 193 1.52 12.45 -15.82
C ILE A 193 1.00 11.37 -16.77
N ASN A 194 0.17 11.76 -17.72
CA ASN A 194 -0.41 10.84 -18.70
C ASN A 194 -0.63 11.58 -20.01
N LYS A 195 -0.46 10.90 -21.15
CA LYS A 195 -0.74 11.45 -22.47
C LYS A 195 -2.22 11.39 -22.85
N ASP A 196 -3.03 10.59 -22.14
CA ASP A 196 -4.47 10.45 -22.36
C ASP A 196 -5.19 11.40 -21.38
N PRO A 197 -5.79 12.51 -21.85
CA PRO A 197 -6.48 13.45 -20.99
C PRO A 197 -7.70 12.85 -20.27
N GLU A 198 -8.29 11.78 -20.84
CA GLU A 198 -9.44 11.08 -20.27
C GLU A 198 -9.05 9.96 -19.30
N ALA A 199 -7.74 9.81 -19.01
CA ALA A 199 -7.29 8.78 -18.08
C ALA A 199 -7.89 8.97 -16.68
N PRO A 200 -8.55 7.94 -16.10
CA PRO A 200 -9.21 8.07 -14.79
C PRO A 200 -8.31 8.53 -13.64
N ILE A 201 -6.98 8.43 -13.79
CA ILE A 201 -6.04 8.92 -12.78
C ILE A 201 -6.19 10.42 -12.52
N PHE A 202 -6.58 11.20 -13.53
CA PHE A 202 -6.78 12.64 -13.38
C PHE A 202 -7.98 12.99 -12.49
N SER A 203 -8.94 12.08 -12.32
CA SER A 203 -10.09 12.30 -11.44
C SER A 203 -9.73 12.36 -9.95
N VAL A 204 -8.56 11.84 -9.57
CA VAL A 204 -8.05 11.82 -8.19
C VAL A 204 -6.75 12.62 -8.03
N ALA A 205 -6.19 13.16 -9.10
CA ALA A 205 -4.97 13.94 -9.07
C ALA A 205 -5.24 15.38 -8.61
N ASP A 206 -4.41 15.89 -7.70
CA ASP A 206 -4.40 17.30 -7.33
C ASP A 206 -3.73 18.14 -8.42
N PHE A 207 -2.74 17.55 -9.12
CA PHE A 207 -2.05 18.16 -10.25
C PHE A 207 -1.94 17.16 -11.39
N GLY A 208 -2.43 17.54 -12.55
CA GLY A 208 -2.38 16.73 -13.77
C GLY A 208 -1.52 17.39 -14.85
N LEU A 209 -0.64 16.61 -15.47
CA LEU A 209 0.12 17.02 -16.64
C LEU A 209 -0.23 16.09 -17.82
N GLU A 210 -0.93 16.63 -18.81
CA GLU A 210 -1.13 15.96 -20.09
C GLU A 210 0.14 16.08 -20.93
N ALA A 211 0.97 15.04 -20.90
CA ALA A 211 2.26 15.02 -21.58
C ALA A 211 2.77 13.61 -21.83
N ASP A 212 3.74 13.50 -22.74
CA ASP A 212 4.55 12.29 -22.87
C ASP A 212 5.49 12.19 -21.66
N LEU A 213 5.35 11.11 -20.90
CA LEU A 213 6.17 10.85 -19.71
C LEU A 213 7.68 10.75 -20.02
N PHE A 214 8.05 10.33 -21.25
CA PHE A 214 9.45 10.23 -21.65
C PHE A 214 10.12 11.61 -21.87
N ALA A 215 9.32 12.65 -22.07
CA ALA A 215 9.80 14.04 -22.09
C ALA A 215 9.64 14.69 -20.73
N ALA A 216 8.46 14.59 -20.12
CA ALA A 216 8.11 15.32 -18.90
C ALA A 216 8.89 14.86 -17.66
N VAL A 217 9.09 13.54 -17.47
CA VAL A 217 9.78 13.03 -16.27
C VAL A 217 11.27 13.39 -16.26
N PRO A 218 12.04 13.26 -17.36
CA PRO A 218 13.42 13.74 -17.40
C PRO A 218 13.56 15.26 -17.18
N GLU A 219 12.62 16.05 -17.71
CA GLU A 219 12.60 17.49 -17.46
C GLU A 219 12.35 17.79 -15.97
N LEU A 220 11.38 17.11 -15.36
CA LEU A 220 11.12 17.24 -13.94
C LEU A 220 12.35 16.91 -13.09
N VAL A 221 13.12 15.87 -13.44
CA VAL A 221 14.37 15.49 -12.76
C VAL A 221 15.41 16.61 -12.77
N GLN A 222 15.40 17.47 -13.80
CA GLN A 222 16.33 18.60 -13.89
C GLN A 222 15.90 19.80 -13.02
N GLN A 223 14.61 19.88 -12.68
CA GLN A 223 14.04 21.02 -11.95
C GLN A 223 13.92 20.81 -10.44
N VAL A 224 14.03 19.56 -9.96
CA VAL A 224 13.91 19.19 -8.52
C VAL A 224 15.24 18.89 -7.85
#